data_59ec1e75d8b824cd4360ba84564653d2
#
_entry.id   59ec1e75d8b824cd4360ba84564653d2
#
_cell.length_a   1.000
_cell.length_b   1.000
_cell.length_c   1.000
_cell.angle_alpha   90.00
_cell.angle_beta   90.00
_cell.angle_gamma   90.00
#
_symmetry.space_group_name_H-M   'P 1'
#
loop_
_entity.id
_entity.type
_entity.pdbx_description
1 polymer ?
#
loop_
_entity_poly.entity_id
_entity_poly.type
_entity_poly.pdbx_seq_one_letter_code
_entity_poly.pdbx_strand_id
1 'polypeptide(L)'
;MAQPVNFTLNEGENMAIVGPNGGGKSMLVDILIGRHPLLGRDPEYNFAPSAKPLVADNIKYVTFRDAYGGDNDRSYYLQQRWNQQEIDASTPTVADRLEKAFALTGDDTAERRALQRRLYDLFRMRASLGKYIISLSSGELRKLKLTEVLLASPRVLIMDNPFIGLDAETREQLQTLLSTLPEMGIQLILVLSKSDDIPTFITHVVEVNNMVVLPKVSLANYLAHREPTPAHVLNNEKAEAILRLPYKEHEFHSHEVVKMNKVCIRYGQRTILKDLSWTVMNGEHWVLSGQNGAGKSTLLSLVCADNPQSYACDIALFGMARGTGESIWDIKRHIGYVSPEMHRAYQRDLPAIQIVASGLKDSIGLYAKPNPEEYDVCRFWMDIFGLKGLENHTFLKLSSGQQRLILLARAFVKDPELLILDEPLHGLDNQNRQLAKDVIETFCKRNNKTLMMVSHYKDEYPACIDHHLKLIRNE
;
A
#
# COMPACT_ATOMS: atom_id res chain seq x y z
N MET A 1 -0.32 -15.08 -21.71
CA MET A 1 -1.41 -14.28 -22.31
C MET A 1 -2.39 -15.21 -23.02
N ALA A 2 -3.68 -14.90 -22.94
CA ALA A 2 -4.73 -15.72 -23.58
C ALA A 2 -4.80 -15.54 -25.10
N GLN A 3 -4.25 -14.45 -25.62
CA GLN A 3 -4.19 -14.11 -27.04
C GLN A 3 -2.79 -13.58 -27.40
N PRO A 4 -2.39 -13.66 -28.70
CA PRO A 4 -1.15 -13.04 -29.15
C PRO A 4 -1.12 -11.54 -28.83
N VAL A 5 0.00 -11.07 -28.33
CA VAL A 5 0.22 -9.65 -28.02
C VAL A 5 0.85 -8.98 -29.24
N ASN A 6 0.29 -7.87 -29.67
CA ASN A 6 0.81 -7.11 -30.80
C ASN A 6 0.66 -5.61 -30.57
N PHE A 7 1.73 -4.95 -30.18
CA PHE A 7 1.83 -3.48 -30.16
C PHE A 7 3.30 -3.06 -30.26
N THR A 8 3.51 -1.82 -30.67
CA THR A 8 4.84 -1.22 -30.75
C THR A 8 4.91 0.01 -29.85
N LEU A 9 5.97 0.13 -29.05
CA LEU A 9 6.32 1.34 -28.34
C LEU A 9 7.33 2.11 -29.18
N ASN A 10 6.91 3.25 -29.75
CA ASN A 10 7.76 4.09 -30.59
C ASN A 10 8.58 5.06 -29.75
N GLU A 11 9.64 5.62 -30.36
CA GLU A 11 10.44 6.66 -29.72
C GLU A 11 9.56 7.88 -29.37
N GLY A 12 9.76 8.45 -28.18
CA GLY A 12 8.98 9.57 -27.67
C GLY A 12 7.61 9.23 -27.08
N GLU A 13 7.17 7.96 -27.18
CA GLU A 13 5.94 7.52 -26.53
C GLU A 13 6.19 7.13 -25.08
N ASN A 14 5.35 7.63 -24.16
CA ASN A 14 5.26 7.15 -22.78
C ASN A 14 3.95 6.41 -22.62
N MET A 15 3.97 5.23 -21.99
CA MET A 15 2.85 4.32 -21.99
C MET A 15 2.35 4.00 -20.59
N ALA A 16 1.04 3.88 -20.41
CA ALA A 16 0.45 3.26 -19.23
C ALA A 16 -0.10 1.87 -19.59
N ILE A 17 0.22 0.88 -18.77
CA ILE A 17 -0.41 -0.45 -18.77
C ILE A 17 -1.43 -0.44 -17.64
N VAL A 18 -2.71 -0.51 -17.98
CA VAL A 18 -3.82 -0.43 -17.03
C VAL A 18 -4.64 -1.71 -17.01
N GLY A 19 -5.45 -1.90 -15.98
CA GLY A 19 -6.37 -3.04 -15.90
C GLY A 19 -6.55 -3.55 -14.47
N PRO A 20 -7.49 -4.48 -14.26
CA PRO A 20 -7.82 -5.00 -12.95
C PRO A 20 -6.65 -5.78 -12.33
N ASN A 21 -6.70 -5.92 -11.00
CA ASN A 21 -5.76 -6.77 -10.28
C ASN A 21 -5.92 -8.24 -10.70
N GLY A 22 -4.79 -8.90 -10.99
CA GLY A 22 -4.81 -10.25 -11.56
C GLY A 22 -5.10 -10.32 -13.08
N GLY A 23 -5.35 -9.20 -13.75
CA GLY A 23 -5.66 -9.15 -15.19
C GLY A 23 -4.50 -9.53 -16.13
N GLY A 24 -3.26 -9.69 -15.61
CA GLY A 24 -2.09 -10.11 -16.42
C GLY A 24 -1.05 -9.01 -16.67
N LYS A 25 -1.19 -7.82 -16.07
CA LYS A 25 -0.25 -6.70 -16.26
C LYS A 25 1.21 -7.06 -15.98
N SER A 26 1.48 -7.73 -14.84
CA SER A 26 2.84 -8.15 -14.48
C SER A 26 3.41 -9.19 -15.47
N MET A 27 2.56 -10.08 -16.00
CA MET A 27 2.99 -11.02 -17.03
C MET A 27 3.35 -10.32 -18.33
N LEU A 28 2.59 -9.27 -18.72
CA LEU A 28 2.97 -8.45 -19.87
C LEU A 28 4.33 -7.78 -19.66
N VAL A 29 4.57 -7.25 -18.46
CA VAL A 29 5.88 -6.67 -18.10
C VAL A 29 6.98 -7.72 -18.19
N ASP A 30 6.76 -8.92 -17.66
CA ASP A 30 7.76 -10.00 -17.70
C ASP A 30 8.08 -10.42 -19.16
N ILE A 31 7.09 -10.37 -20.08
CA ILE A 31 7.32 -10.54 -21.51
C ILE A 31 8.17 -9.40 -22.06
N LEU A 32 7.86 -8.13 -21.74
CA LEU A 32 8.57 -6.96 -22.25
C LEU A 32 10.04 -6.89 -21.78
N ILE A 33 10.37 -7.48 -20.64
CA ILE A 33 11.74 -7.51 -20.11
C ILE A 33 12.47 -8.84 -20.39
N GLY A 34 11.83 -9.76 -21.14
CA GLY A 34 12.44 -11.02 -21.54
C GLY A 34 12.65 -12.04 -20.42
N ARG A 35 11.82 -12.02 -19.37
CA ARG A 35 11.94 -12.97 -18.23
C ARG A 35 11.46 -14.38 -18.52
N HIS A 36 10.59 -14.55 -19.51
CA HIS A 36 10.01 -15.83 -19.85
C HIS A 36 10.30 -16.19 -21.32
N PRO A 37 10.68 -17.44 -21.61
CA PRO A 37 10.74 -17.92 -22.99
C PRO A 37 9.33 -17.91 -23.58
N LEU A 38 9.17 -17.43 -24.80
CA LEU A 38 7.90 -17.35 -25.49
C LEU A 38 7.73 -18.52 -26.48
N LEU A 39 6.49 -19.02 -26.57
CA LEU A 39 6.09 -19.93 -27.61
C LEU A 39 5.66 -19.10 -28.84
N GLY A 40 6.59 -18.71 -29.69
CA GLY A 40 6.31 -17.89 -30.85
C GLY A 40 7.42 -16.92 -31.18
N ARG A 41 7.07 -15.71 -31.62
CA ARG A 41 8.07 -14.67 -31.87
C ARG A 41 8.39 -13.94 -30.58
N ASP A 42 9.68 -13.76 -30.34
CA ASP A 42 10.18 -12.91 -29.24
C ASP A 42 9.92 -11.43 -29.54
N PRO A 43 9.84 -10.57 -28.49
CA PRO A 43 9.81 -9.13 -28.68
C PRO A 43 11.05 -8.64 -29.45
N GLU A 44 10.84 -7.76 -30.41
CA GLU A 44 11.92 -7.10 -31.13
C GLU A 44 12.28 -5.80 -30.41
N TYR A 45 13.57 -5.57 -30.19
CA TYR A 45 14.05 -4.37 -29.48
C TYR A 45 14.96 -3.54 -30.37
N ASN A 46 14.73 -2.22 -30.34
CA ASN A 46 15.64 -1.23 -30.87
C ASN A 46 16.02 -0.24 -29.77
N PHE A 47 17.21 -0.33 -29.26
CA PHE A 47 17.69 0.52 -28.17
C PHE A 47 18.59 1.69 -28.65
N ALA A 48 18.65 1.96 -29.95
CA ALA A 48 19.42 3.11 -30.44
C ALA A 48 19.03 4.41 -29.70
N PRO A 49 19.96 5.27 -29.37
CA PRO A 49 21.40 5.22 -29.62
C PRO A 49 22.24 4.47 -28.57
N SER A 50 21.64 3.65 -27.68
CA SER A 50 22.40 2.87 -26.68
C SER A 50 23.32 1.85 -27.37
N ALA A 51 24.59 1.83 -26.96
CA ALA A 51 25.53 0.79 -27.39
C ALA A 51 25.41 -0.53 -26.60
N LYS A 52 24.55 -0.57 -25.58
CA LYS A 52 24.37 -1.76 -24.73
C LYS A 52 23.44 -2.74 -25.43
N PRO A 53 23.85 -4.01 -25.66
CA PRO A 53 23.05 -4.95 -26.45
C PRO A 53 21.95 -5.66 -25.63
N LEU A 54 22.10 -5.74 -24.30
CA LEU A 54 21.21 -6.53 -23.46
C LEU A 54 19.94 -5.77 -23.08
N VAL A 55 18.81 -6.49 -23.07
CA VAL A 55 17.52 -5.95 -22.60
C VAL A 55 17.63 -5.45 -21.16
N ALA A 56 18.28 -6.23 -20.29
CA ALA A 56 18.47 -5.88 -18.88
C ALA A 56 19.28 -4.60 -18.63
N ASP A 57 20.10 -4.17 -19.58
CA ASP A 57 20.86 -2.92 -19.50
C ASP A 57 20.03 -1.72 -19.95
N ASN A 58 19.11 -1.92 -20.87
CA ASN A 58 18.31 -0.87 -21.47
C ASN A 58 16.93 -0.71 -20.85
N ILE A 59 16.33 -1.80 -20.36
CA ILE A 59 15.02 -1.77 -19.68
C ILE A 59 15.23 -2.04 -18.19
N LYS A 60 14.79 -1.11 -17.36
CA LYS A 60 14.79 -1.31 -15.90
C LYS A 60 13.34 -1.36 -15.41
N TYR A 61 13.07 -2.36 -14.56
CA TYR A 61 11.76 -2.56 -13.94
C TYR A 61 11.85 -2.30 -12.44
N VAL A 62 11.02 -1.38 -11.95
CA VAL A 62 10.98 -0.97 -10.55
C VAL A 62 9.60 -1.29 -9.98
N THR A 63 9.57 -2.13 -8.95
CA THR A 63 8.39 -2.33 -8.13
C THR A 63 8.54 -1.51 -6.85
N PHE A 64 7.49 -0.78 -6.50
CA PHE A 64 7.45 -0.02 -5.24
C PHE A 64 6.74 -0.81 -4.14
N ARG A 65 6.92 -2.12 -4.12
CA ARG A 65 6.59 -2.92 -2.94
C ARG A 65 7.51 -2.45 -1.82
N ASP A 66 6.95 -2.06 -0.70
CA ASP A 66 7.68 -1.52 0.44
C ASP A 66 8.72 -2.53 0.97
N ALA A 67 9.91 -2.51 0.42
CA ALA A 67 11.02 -3.35 0.82
C ALA A 67 12.17 -2.46 1.30
N TYR A 68 12.37 -2.41 2.59
CA TYR A 68 13.60 -1.92 3.20
C TYR A 68 14.65 -3.03 3.10
N GLY A 69 15.62 -2.91 2.21
CA GLY A 69 16.75 -3.85 2.15
C GLY A 69 16.54 -5.15 1.39
N GLY A 70 17.61 -5.95 1.27
CA GLY A 70 17.62 -7.28 0.68
C GLY A 70 16.85 -8.31 1.51
N ASP A 71 16.56 -9.46 0.93
CA ASP A 71 15.63 -10.46 1.47
C ASP A 71 16.00 -11.05 2.86
N ASN A 72 17.20 -10.81 3.37
CA ASN A 72 17.70 -11.43 4.61
C ASN A 72 17.61 -10.57 5.88
N ASP A 73 17.29 -9.25 5.79
CA ASP A 73 17.46 -8.33 6.93
C ASP A 73 16.17 -7.67 7.44
N ARG A 74 14.99 -8.07 6.94
CA ARG A 74 13.72 -7.35 7.18
C ARG A 74 13.31 -7.26 8.65
N SER A 75 13.50 -8.31 9.43
CA SER A 75 13.08 -8.34 10.85
C SER A 75 14.00 -7.51 11.75
N TYR A 76 15.30 -7.51 11.47
CA TYR A 76 16.31 -6.79 12.23
C TYR A 76 16.17 -5.28 12.05
N TYR A 77 15.98 -4.79 10.82
CA TYR A 77 15.80 -3.37 10.55
C TYR A 77 14.49 -2.78 11.09
N LEU A 78 13.41 -3.55 11.10
CA LEU A 78 12.14 -3.10 11.67
C LEU A 78 12.23 -2.90 13.18
N GLN A 79 12.95 -3.76 13.91
CA GLN A 79 13.18 -3.58 15.35
C GLN A 79 14.07 -2.37 15.64
N GLN A 80 15.11 -2.13 14.84
CA GLN A 80 16.00 -0.96 15.01
C GLN A 80 15.30 0.37 14.72
N ARG A 81 14.28 0.41 13.86
CA ARG A 81 13.49 1.62 13.60
C ARG A 81 12.79 2.14 14.87
N TRP A 82 12.42 1.26 15.76
CA TRP A 82 11.79 1.60 17.05
C TRP A 82 12.82 1.89 18.15
N ASN A 83 14.01 1.29 18.08
CA ASN A 83 15.12 1.47 19.01
C ASN A 83 16.18 2.41 18.43
N GLN A 84 15.83 3.67 18.17
CA GLN A 84 16.75 4.65 17.57
C GLN A 84 18.01 4.97 18.40
N GLN A 85 18.17 4.41 19.59
CA GLN A 85 19.33 4.66 20.46
C GLN A 85 20.55 3.79 20.12
N GLU A 86 20.40 2.73 19.33
CA GLU A 86 21.48 1.83 18.94
C GLU A 86 21.38 1.44 17.47
N ILE A 87 21.55 2.42 16.58
CA ILE A 87 21.72 2.07 15.14
C ILE A 87 23.13 1.52 15.00
N ASP A 88 23.23 0.26 14.58
CA ASP A 88 24.50 -0.39 14.27
C ASP A 88 25.29 0.45 13.27
N ALA A 89 26.56 0.70 13.56
CA ALA A 89 27.47 1.46 12.68
C ALA A 89 27.63 0.83 11.29
N SER A 90 27.28 -0.45 11.13
CA SER A 90 27.25 -1.15 9.83
C SER A 90 26.00 -0.84 8.98
N THR A 91 25.00 -0.11 9.53
CA THR A 91 23.78 0.23 8.78
C THR A 91 24.12 1.19 7.65
N PRO A 92 23.81 0.85 6.39
CA PRO A 92 24.22 1.67 5.26
C PRO A 92 23.45 3.00 5.24
N THR A 93 24.17 4.06 4.88
CA THR A 93 23.59 5.37 4.56
C THR A 93 23.06 5.39 3.12
N VAL A 94 22.31 6.42 2.79
CA VAL A 94 21.87 6.71 1.41
C VAL A 94 23.07 6.89 0.49
N ALA A 95 24.14 7.56 0.97
CA ALA A 95 25.36 7.76 0.20
C ALA A 95 26.05 6.42 -0.12
N ASP A 96 26.21 5.55 0.88
CA ASP A 96 26.83 4.22 0.68
C ASP A 96 26.06 3.39 -0.36
N ARG A 97 24.75 3.44 -0.29
CA ARG A 97 23.88 2.71 -1.20
C ARG A 97 23.99 3.23 -2.64
N LEU A 98 24.01 4.54 -2.82
CA LEU A 98 24.12 5.17 -4.15
C LEU A 98 25.51 5.01 -4.74
N GLU A 99 26.59 5.08 -3.96
CA GLU A 99 27.95 4.80 -4.43
C GLU A 99 28.10 3.31 -4.83
N LYS A 100 27.53 2.40 -4.05
CA LYS A 100 27.48 0.97 -4.43
C LYS A 100 26.74 0.76 -5.74
N ALA A 101 25.56 1.40 -5.91
CA ALA A 101 24.79 1.32 -7.15
C ALA A 101 25.57 1.92 -8.33
N PHE A 102 26.26 3.05 -8.12
CA PHE A 102 27.12 3.67 -9.13
C PHE A 102 28.24 2.72 -9.58
N ALA A 103 28.95 2.09 -8.64
CA ALA A 103 30.04 1.16 -8.94
C ALA A 103 29.56 -0.10 -9.69
N LEU A 104 28.35 -0.59 -9.38
CA LEU A 104 27.77 -1.78 -10.03
C LEU A 104 27.24 -1.52 -11.44
N THR A 105 27.01 -0.27 -11.83
CA THR A 105 26.34 0.07 -13.10
C THR A 105 27.31 0.52 -14.20
N GLY A 106 28.61 0.53 -13.96
CA GLY A 106 29.66 0.81 -14.94
C GLY A 106 30.89 1.51 -14.35
N ASP A 107 31.83 1.88 -15.20
CA ASP A 107 33.08 2.50 -14.81
C ASP A 107 32.92 3.93 -14.26
N ASP A 108 33.87 4.38 -13.46
CA ASP A 108 33.88 5.75 -12.93
C ASP A 108 34.39 6.74 -13.99
N THR A 109 33.45 7.31 -14.75
CA THR A 109 33.76 8.32 -15.76
C THR A 109 33.22 9.69 -15.38
N ALA A 110 33.81 10.75 -15.98
CA ALA A 110 33.36 12.12 -15.72
C ALA A 110 31.88 12.36 -16.08
N GLU A 111 31.41 11.73 -17.16
CA GLU A 111 30.04 11.82 -17.65
C GLU A 111 29.08 11.16 -16.66
N ARG A 112 29.44 9.98 -16.14
CA ARG A 112 28.62 9.28 -15.13
C ARG A 112 28.58 10.04 -13.81
N ARG A 113 29.68 10.65 -13.37
CA ARG A 113 29.71 11.54 -12.21
C ARG A 113 28.87 12.80 -12.42
N ALA A 114 28.82 13.33 -13.64
CA ALA A 114 27.92 14.43 -13.99
C ALA A 114 26.44 14.00 -13.93
N LEU A 115 26.10 12.83 -14.45
CA LEU A 115 24.75 12.24 -14.33
C LEU A 115 24.38 12.04 -12.85
N GLN A 116 25.26 11.46 -12.04
CA GLN A 116 25.02 11.26 -10.60
C GLN A 116 24.67 12.59 -9.90
N ARG A 117 25.47 13.63 -10.13
CA ARG A 117 25.18 14.97 -9.57
C ARG A 117 23.84 15.51 -10.04
N ARG A 118 23.54 15.39 -11.35
CA ARG A 118 22.24 15.80 -11.91
C ARG A 118 21.07 15.08 -11.26
N LEU A 119 21.18 13.76 -11.05
CA LEU A 119 20.16 12.97 -10.38
C LEU A 119 20.00 13.38 -8.91
N TYR A 120 21.10 13.65 -8.19
CA TYR A 120 21.03 14.15 -6.80
C TYR A 120 20.31 15.47 -6.69
N ASP A 121 20.50 16.37 -7.65
CA ASP A 121 19.80 17.67 -7.69
C ASP A 121 18.33 17.48 -8.07
N LEU A 122 18.05 16.71 -9.11
CA LEU A 122 16.69 16.43 -9.60
C LEU A 122 15.81 15.81 -8.51
N PHE A 123 16.31 14.81 -7.81
CA PHE A 123 15.59 14.11 -6.75
C PHE A 123 15.73 14.78 -5.38
N ARG A 124 16.48 15.88 -5.27
CA ARG A 124 16.79 16.58 -4.01
C ARG A 124 17.39 15.63 -2.96
N MET A 125 18.29 14.75 -3.40
CA MET A 125 18.88 13.71 -2.54
C MET A 125 19.96 14.23 -1.61
N ARG A 126 20.57 15.40 -1.90
CA ARG A 126 21.73 15.93 -1.14
C ARG A 126 21.49 16.01 0.37
N ALA A 127 20.31 16.47 0.78
CA ALA A 127 19.95 16.57 2.20
C ALA A 127 19.75 15.21 2.88
N SER A 128 19.58 14.14 2.11
CA SER A 128 19.32 12.80 2.63
C SER A 128 20.54 11.86 2.56
N LEU A 129 21.65 12.26 1.93
CA LEU A 129 22.81 11.40 1.72
C LEU A 129 23.38 10.81 3.02
N GLY A 130 23.44 11.59 4.10
CA GLY A 130 23.91 11.14 5.41
C GLY A 130 22.87 10.40 6.25
N LYS A 131 21.63 10.25 5.80
CA LYS A 131 20.61 9.51 6.53
C LYS A 131 20.79 8.00 6.36
N TYR A 132 20.51 7.25 7.43
CA TYR A 132 20.37 5.79 7.31
C TYR A 132 19.15 5.41 6.47
N ILE A 133 19.25 4.38 5.66
CA ILE A 133 18.15 3.93 4.77
C ILE A 133 16.87 3.61 5.58
N ILE A 134 17.03 3.02 6.76
CA ILE A 134 15.92 2.68 7.66
C ILE A 134 15.14 3.89 8.18
N SER A 135 15.73 5.08 8.16
CA SER A 135 15.11 6.33 8.62
C SER A 135 14.37 7.10 7.52
N LEU A 136 14.41 6.61 6.27
CA LEU A 136 13.77 7.26 5.15
C LEU A 136 12.24 7.14 5.20
N SER A 137 11.55 8.21 4.83
CA SER A 137 10.12 8.18 4.52
C SER A 137 9.86 7.39 3.23
N SER A 138 8.61 6.96 3.02
CA SER A 138 8.22 6.24 1.80
C SER A 138 8.56 7.03 0.52
N GLY A 139 8.39 8.35 0.53
CA GLY A 139 8.76 9.22 -0.59
C GLY A 139 10.28 9.29 -0.81
N GLU A 140 11.07 9.42 0.26
CA GLU A 140 12.53 9.44 0.18
C GLU A 140 13.08 8.09 -0.30
N LEU A 141 12.52 6.98 0.17
CA LEU A 141 12.90 5.65 -0.27
C LEU A 141 12.65 5.44 -1.77
N ARG A 142 11.54 5.98 -2.30
CA ARG A 142 11.24 5.92 -3.74
C ARG A 142 12.22 6.75 -4.56
N LYS A 143 12.54 7.95 -4.10
CA LYS A 143 13.57 8.79 -4.73
C LYS A 143 14.92 8.09 -4.75
N LEU A 144 15.32 7.47 -3.65
CA LEU A 144 16.54 6.65 -3.58
C LEU A 144 16.51 5.54 -4.63
N LYS A 145 15.45 4.74 -4.66
CA LYS A 145 15.32 3.60 -5.58
C LYS A 145 15.32 4.03 -7.05
N LEU A 146 14.65 5.14 -7.37
CA LEU A 146 14.70 5.71 -8.73
C LEU A 146 16.10 6.21 -9.08
N THR A 147 16.78 6.90 -8.15
CA THR A 147 18.16 7.36 -8.37
C THR A 147 19.09 6.19 -8.64
N GLU A 148 19.01 5.10 -7.85
CA GLU A 148 19.82 3.87 -8.07
C GLU A 148 19.62 3.32 -9.49
N VAL A 149 18.39 3.20 -9.93
CA VAL A 149 18.07 2.62 -11.25
C VAL A 149 18.51 3.53 -12.39
N LEU A 150 18.35 4.84 -12.23
CA LEU A 150 18.72 5.84 -13.25
C LEU A 150 20.22 6.02 -13.41
N LEU A 151 21.04 5.65 -12.40
CA LEU A 151 22.50 5.59 -12.52
C LEU A 151 22.97 4.60 -13.61
N ALA A 152 22.14 3.61 -13.96
CA ALA A 152 22.40 2.69 -15.08
C ALA A 152 22.11 3.29 -16.46
N SER A 153 21.54 4.51 -16.54
CA SER A 153 21.13 5.18 -17.78
C SER A 153 20.26 4.29 -18.69
N PRO A 154 19.10 3.78 -18.22
CA PRO A 154 18.26 2.93 -19.04
C PRO A 154 17.57 3.74 -20.16
N ARG A 155 17.22 3.05 -21.26
CA ARG A 155 16.37 3.64 -22.33
C ARG A 155 14.91 3.59 -21.98
N VAL A 156 14.48 2.56 -21.25
CA VAL A 156 13.10 2.37 -20.82
C VAL A 156 13.06 2.10 -19.32
N LEU A 157 12.22 2.84 -18.61
CA LEU A 157 11.94 2.64 -17.19
C LEU A 157 10.49 2.20 -17.01
N ILE A 158 10.32 0.97 -16.55
CA ILE A 158 9.01 0.41 -16.21
C ILE A 158 8.80 0.55 -14.70
N MET A 159 7.70 1.15 -14.28
CA MET A 159 7.37 1.36 -12.88
C MET A 159 6.02 0.75 -12.53
N ASP A 160 6.00 -0.15 -11.54
CA ASP A 160 4.77 -0.79 -11.09
C ASP A 160 4.17 -0.01 -9.91
N ASN A 161 3.00 0.60 -10.18
CA ASN A 161 2.22 1.37 -9.22
C ASN A 161 3.07 2.41 -8.43
N PRO A 162 3.75 3.34 -9.11
CA PRO A 162 4.71 4.25 -8.47
C PRO A 162 4.08 5.21 -7.45
N PHE A 163 2.78 5.44 -7.52
CA PHE A 163 2.06 6.42 -6.69
C PHE A 163 1.43 5.82 -5.43
N ILE A 164 1.50 4.51 -5.26
CA ILE A 164 0.90 3.79 -4.14
C ILE A 164 1.47 4.27 -2.78
N GLY A 165 0.61 4.64 -1.78
CA GLY A 165 1.02 5.04 -0.40
C GLY A 165 1.74 6.39 -0.33
N LEU A 166 1.61 7.23 -1.34
CA LEU A 166 2.04 8.61 -1.29
C LEU A 166 0.87 9.53 -0.95
N ASP A 167 1.13 10.50 -0.07
CA ASP A 167 0.21 11.61 0.11
C ASP A 167 0.11 12.46 -1.18
N ALA A 168 -0.93 13.29 -1.28
CA ALA A 168 -1.23 14.05 -2.48
C ALA A 168 -0.06 14.94 -2.93
N GLU A 169 0.61 15.61 -1.98
CA GLU A 169 1.74 16.49 -2.26
C GLU A 169 2.95 15.71 -2.78
N THR A 170 3.32 14.62 -2.11
CA THR A 170 4.45 13.77 -2.52
C THR A 170 4.19 13.12 -3.88
N ARG A 171 2.92 12.77 -4.16
CA ARG A 171 2.50 12.22 -5.45
C ARG A 171 2.67 13.24 -6.57
N GLU A 172 2.19 14.47 -6.39
CA GLU A 172 2.34 15.56 -7.37
C GLU A 172 3.81 15.85 -7.65
N GLN A 173 4.63 15.92 -6.59
CA GLN A 173 6.08 16.07 -6.72
C GLN A 173 6.70 14.94 -7.53
N LEU A 174 6.29 13.68 -7.30
CA LEU A 174 6.79 12.53 -8.06
C LEU A 174 6.33 12.59 -9.51
N GLN A 175 5.07 12.94 -9.80
CA GLN A 175 4.58 13.10 -11.17
C GLN A 175 5.36 14.18 -11.93
N THR A 176 5.58 15.34 -11.32
CA THR A 176 6.39 16.43 -11.88
C THR A 176 7.81 15.95 -12.17
N LEU A 177 8.41 15.20 -11.27
CA LEU A 177 9.75 14.67 -11.46
C LEU A 177 9.80 13.63 -12.60
N LEU A 178 8.82 12.73 -12.68
CA LEU A 178 8.75 11.72 -13.74
C LEU A 178 8.53 12.37 -15.11
N SER A 179 7.81 13.49 -15.20
CA SER A 179 7.60 14.21 -16.46
C SER A 179 8.88 14.79 -17.06
N THR A 180 9.98 14.93 -16.29
CA THR A 180 11.27 15.41 -16.79
C THR A 180 12.17 14.28 -17.36
N LEU A 181 11.89 13.02 -17.07
CA LEU A 181 12.71 11.89 -17.52
C LEU A 181 12.69 11.68 -19.04
N PRO A 182 11.59 11.90 -19.77
CA PRO A 182 11.58 11.86 -21.23
C PRO A 182 12.56 12.85 -21.89
N GLU A 183 12.76 14.02 -21.29
CA GLU A 183 13.75 15.02 -21.77
C GLU A 183 15.18 14.52 -21.60
N MET A 184 15.40 13.52 -20.73
CA MET A 184 16.69 12.84 -20.57
C MET A 184 16.84 11.63 -21.51
N GLY A 185 15.90 11.42 -22.44
CA GLY A 185 15.89 10.29 -23.38
C GLY A 185 15.42 8.97 -22.76
N ILE A 186 14.71 8.98 -21.64
CA ILE A 186 14.20 7.80 -20.96
C ILE A 186 12.70 7.68 -21.24
N GLN A 187 12.28 6.60 -21.89
CA GLN A 187 10.86 6.30 -22.09
C GLN A 187 10.26 5.68 -20.81
N LEU A 188 9.03 6.05 -20.50
CA LEU A 188 8.34 5.59 -19.31
C LEU A 188 7.22 4.62 -19.64
N ILE A 189 7.17 3.51 -18.91
CA ILE A 189 6.03 2.60 -18.88
C ILE A 189 5.53 2.54 -17.43
N LEU A 190 4.30 3.01 -17.20
CA LEU A 190 3.66 2.94 -15.89
C LEU A 190 2.66 1.79 -15.86
N VAL A 191 2.81 0.88 -14.91
CA VAL A 191 1.82 -0.17 -14.65
C VAL A 191 0.91 0.33 -13.54
N LEU A 192 -0.37 0.51 -13.83
CA LEU A 192 -1.31 1.14 -12.92
C LEU A 192 -2.52 0.24 -12.68
N SER A 193 -2.97 0.19 -11.44
CA SER A 193 -4.23 -0.49 -11.07
C SER A 193 -5.43 0.44 -11.15
N LYS A 194 -5.17 1.75 -11.10
CA LYS A 194 -6.14 2.83 -11.22
C LYS A 194 -5.94 3.58 -12.54
N SER A 195 -6.96 3.65 -13.36
CA SER A 195 -6.94 4.49 -14.56
C SER A 195 -7.00 6.00 -14.25
N ASP A 196 -7.50 6.38 -13.07
CA ASP A 196 -7.49 7.79 -12.61
C ASP A 196 -6.09 8.28 -12.23
N ASP A 197 -5.15 7.36 -12.06
CA ASP A 197 -3.77 7.66 -11.68
C ASP A 197 -2.85 7.90 -12.89
N ILE A 198 -3.38 7.89 -14.12
CA ILE A 198 -2.58 8.10 -15.33
C ILE A 198 -2.13 9.57 -15.40
N PRO A 199 -0.81 9.86 -15.32
CA PRO A 199 -0.32 11.23 -15.45
C PRO A 199 -0.48 11.78 -16.85
N THR A 200 -0.52 13.11 -16.98
CA THR A 200 -0.72 13.82 -18.25
C THR A 200 0.44 13.66 -19.24
N PHE A 201 1.64 13.31 -18.77
CA PHE A 201 2.80 13.07 -19.66
C PHE A 201 2.74 11.70 -20.36
N ILE A 202 1.81 10.82 -19.99
CA ILE A 202 1.55 9.56 -20.70
C ILE A 202 0.86 9.87 -22.02
N THR A 203 1.36 9.27 -23.09
CA THR A 203 0.85 9.48 -24.44
C THR A 203 -0.10 8.38 -24.88
N HIS A 204 0.17 7.14 -24.47
CA HIS A 204 -0.58 5.95 -24.90
C HIS A 204 -0.95 5.05 -23.73
N VAL A 205 -2.00 4.29 -23.91
CA VAL A 205 -2.51 3.33 -22.93
C VAL A 205 -2.69 1.97 -23.59
N VAL A 206 -2.30 0.92 -22.87
CA VAL A 206 -2.57 -0.47 -23.16
C VAL A 206 -3.36 -1.04 -21.99
N GLU A 207 -4.56 -1.51 -22.27
CA GLU A 207 -5.38 -2.17 -21.24
C GLU A 207 -5.15 -3.67 -21.26
N VAL A 208 -5.04 -4.27 -20.08
CA VAL A 208 -4.85 -5.72 -19.88
C VAL A 208 -5.95 -6.24 -18.97
N ASN A 209 -6.79 -7.11 -19.50
CA ASN A 209 -7.90 -7.71 -18.76
C ASN A 209 -8.01 -9.20 -19.06
N ASN A 210 -8.17 -10.03 -18.02
CA ASN A 210 -8.29 -11.48 -18.15
C ASN A 210 -7.22 -12.12 -19.04
N MET A 211 -5.97 -11.70 -18.88
CA MET A 211 -4.82 -12.16 -19.67
C MET A 211 -4.89 -11.82 -21.17
N VAL A 212 -5.78 -10.91 -21.56
CA VAL A 212 -5.90 -10.36 -22.92
C VAL A 212 -5.32 -8.94 -22.90
N VAL A 213 -4.47 -8.64 -23.87
CA VAL A 213 -3.90 -7.30 -24.09
C VAL A 213 -4.70 -6.63 -25.20
N LEU A 214 -5.37 -5.52 -24.86
CA LEU A 214 -6.11 -4.75 -25.84
C LEU A 214 -5.17 -3.89 -26.72
N PRO A 215 -5.61 -3.43 -27.88
CA PRO A 215 -4.81 -2.57 -28.75
C PRO A 215 -4.32 -1.30 -28.02
N LYS A 216 -3.09 -0.88 -28.32
CA LYS A 216 -2.54 0.39 -27.85
C LYS A 216 -3.36 1.56 -28.42
N VAL A 217 -3.83 2.44 -27.59
CA VAL A 217 -4.61 3.64 -27.95
C VAL A 217 -3.98 4.89 -27.36
N SER A 218 -4.26 6.07 -27.96
CA SER A 218 -3.84 7.33 -27.34
C SER A 218 -4.55 7.57 -26.00
N LEU A 219 -3.89 8.29 -25.08
CA LEU A 219 -4.51 8.64 -23.80
C LEU A 219 -5.85 9.34 -23.97
N ALA A 220 -5.95 10.26 -24.94
CA ALA A 220 -7.20 10.98 -25.22
C ALA A 220 -8.34 10.03 -25.63
N ASN A 221 -8.06 9.07 -26.51
CA ASN A 221 -9.05 8.06 -26.91
C ASN A 221 -9.44 7.15 -25.76
N TYR A 222 -8.48 6.74 -24.94
CA TYR A 222 -8.75 5.92 -23.75
C TYR A 222 -9.70 6.63 -22.79
N LEU A 223 -9.42 7.89 -22.45
CA LEU A 223 -10.26 8.68 -21.54
C LEU A 223 -11.66 8.98 -22.10
N ALA A 224 -11.78 9.14 -23.42
CA ALA A 224 -13.07 9.39 -24.08
C ALA A 224 -13.99 8.16 -24.10
N HIS A 225 -13.44 6.94 -24.15
CA HIS A 225 -14.21 5.68 -24.27
C HIS A 225 -14.21 4.84 -23.00
N ARG A 226 -13.64 5.37 -21.91
CA ARG A 226 -13.57 4.66 -20.65
C ARG A 226 -14.97 4.54 -20.03
N GLU A 227 -15.36 3.32 -19.68
CA GLU A 227 -16.58 3.11 -18.90
C GLU A 227 -16.39 3.59 -17.44
N PRO A 228 -17.37 4.33 -16.90
CA PRO A 228 -17.32 4.74 -15.51
C PRO A 228 -17.43 3.52 -14.58
N THR A 229 -16.72 3.55 -13.46
CA THR A 229 -16.89 2.53 -12.43
C THR A 229 -18.32 2.63 -11.87
N PRO A 230 -19.05 1.52 -11.73
CA PRO A 230 -20.37 1.54 -11.11
C PRO A 230 -20.36 2.21 -9.74
N ALA A 231 -21.40 2.97 -9.43
CA ALA A 231 -21.52 3.65 -8.13
C ALA A 231 -21.61 2.66 -6.95
N HIS A 232 -22.18 1.47 -7.21
CA HIS A 232 -22.26 0.39 -6.24
C HIS A 232 -21.91 -0.94 -6.92
N VAL A 233 -21.11 -1.76 -6.25
CA VAL A 233 -20.66 -3.09 -6.71
C VAL A 233 -21.22 -4.19 -5.81
N LEU A 234 -21.46 -3.91 -4.52
CA LEU A 234 -22.06 -4.86 -3.60
C LEU A 234 -23.53 -5.07 -3.97
N ASN A 235 -23.93 -6.31 -4.27
CA ASN A 235 -25.31 -6.61 -4.56
C ASN A 235 -26.21 -6.54 -3.30
N ASN A 236 -27.51 -6.34 -3.49
CA ASN A 236 -28.48 -6.18 -2.41
C ASN A 236 -28.54 -7.39 -1.48
N GLU A 237 -28.43 -8.61 -2.01
CA GLU A 237 -28.46 -9.84 -1.21
C GLU A 237 -27.30 -9.89 -0.21
N LYS A 238 -26.08 -9.58 -0.65
CA LYS A 238 -24.90 -9.52 0.22
C LYS A 238 -24.98 -8.36 1.21
N ALA A 239 -25.49 -7.21 0.80
CA ALA A 239 -25.73 -6.09 1.69
C ALA A 239 -26.71 -6.44 2.81
N GLU A 240 -27.84 -7.07 2.47
CA GLU A 240 -28.80 -7.56 3.47
C GLU A 240 -28.21 -8.64 4.37
N ALA A 241 -27.38 -9.54 3.84
CA ALA A 241 -26.72 -10.55 4.64
C ALA A 241 -25.80 -9.95 5.71
N ILE A 242 -25.05 -8.86 5.38
CA ILE A 242 -24.26 -8.12 6.36
C ILE A 242 -25.16 -7.48 7.43
N LEU A 243 -26.27 -6.84 7.03
CA LEU A 243 -27.16 -6.15 7.94
C LEU A 243 -27.88 -7.11 8.89
N ARG A 244 -28.15 -8.35 8.45
CA ARG A 244 -28.80 -9.41 9.24
C ARG A 244 -27.84 -10.21 10.14
N LEU A 245 -26.53 -9.94 10.12
CA LEU A 245 -25.61 -10.58 11.03
C LEU A 245 -26.09 -10.37 12.47
N PRO A 246 -26.10 -11.44 13.31
CA PRO A 246 -26.59 -11.32 14.67
C PRO A 246 -25.77 -10.27 15.43
N TYR A 247 -26.49 -9.44 16.18
CA TYR A 247 -25.84 -8.52 17.11
C TYR A 247 -25.26 -9.33 18.25
N LYS A 248 -23.96 -9.20 18.46
CA LYS A 248 -23.30 -9.74 19.66
C LYS A 248 -23.36 -8.65 20.72
N GLU A 249 -24.08 -8.90 21.81
CA GLU A 249 -23.95 -8.05 23.00
C GLU A 249 -22.51 -8.17 23.50
N HIS A 250 -21.81 -7.06 23.47
CA HIS A 250 -20.45 -6.98 24.02
C HIS A 250 -20.52 -6.47 25.45
N GLU A 251 -19.67 -7.00 26.28
CA GLU A 251 -19.63 -6.71 27.74
C GLU A 251 -19.19 -5.28 28.07
N PHE A 252 -18.82 -4.47 27.08
CA PHE A 252 -18.42 -3.10 27.37
C PHE A 252 -19.64 -2.16 27.32
N HIS A 253 -19.82 -1.40 28.41
CA HIS A 253 -20.98 -0.51 28.56
C HIS A 253 -20.63 1.00 28.41
N SER A 254 -19.46 1.31 27.87
CA SER A 254 -19.01 2.70 27.66
C SER A 254 -19.59 3.29 26.38
N HIS A 255 -20.09 4.52 26.45
CA HIS A 255 -20.40 5.29 25.26
C HIS A 255 -19.14 5.82 24.56
N GLU A 256 -18.03 5.94 25.29
CA GLU A 256 -16.74 6.37 24.77
C GLU A 256 -15.92 5.14 24.36
N VAL A 257 -15.62 5.03 23.05
CA VAL A 257 -14.77 3.98 22.50
C VAL A 257 -13.28 4.33 22.68
N VAL A 258 -12.96 5.61 22.45
CA VAL A 258 -11.61 6.16 22.69
C VAL A 258 -11.76 7.48 23.42
N LYS A 259 -10.98 7.65 24.48
CA LYS A 259 -10.79 8.93 25.18
C LYS A 259 -9.31 9.18 25.41
N MET A 260 -8.84 10.28 24.93
CA MET A 260 -7.45 10.75 25.08
C MET A 260 -7.47 12.17 25.64
N ASN A 261 -6.64 12.41 26.65
CA ASN A 261 -6.55 13.73 27.27
C ASN A 261 -5.09 14.18 27.31
N LYS A 262 -4.78 15.26 26.56
CA LYS A 262 -3.46 15.89 26.44
C LYS A 262 -2.32 14.88 26.19
N VAL A 263 -2.55 13.91 25.31
CA VAL A 263 -1.60 12.85 25.02
C VAL A 263 -0.38 13.41 24.28
N CYS A 264 0.80 13.12 24.82
CA CYS A 264 2.09 13.49 24.24
C CYS A 264 2.92 12.25 23.98
N ILE A 265 3.34 12.02 22.71
CA ILE A 265 4.19 10.90 22.32
C ILE A 265 5.49 11.42 21.72
N ARG A 266 6.61 10.90 22.21
CA ARG A 266 7.96 11.28 21.77
C ARG A 266 8.80 10.06 21.44
N TYR A 267 9.60 10.18 20.39
CA TYR A 267 10.66 9.24 20.04
C TYR A 267 12.00 9.98 19.95
N GLY A 268 12.87 9.73 20.90
CA GLY A 268 14.10 10.51 21.07
C GLY A 268 13.80 11.99 21.27
N GLN A 269 14.36 12.84 20.44
CA GLN A 269 14.14 14.31 20.50
C GLN A 269 12.87 14.76 19.73
N ARG A 270 12.24 13.86 18.97
CA ARG A 270 11.11 14.23 18.12
C ARG A 270 9.78 14.00 18.84
N THR A 271 8.97 15.07 18.95
CA THR A 271 7.58 14.98 19.40
C THR A 271 6.68 14.62 18.21
N ILE A 272 5.98 13.50 18.30
CA ILE A 272 5.06 13.01 17.25
C ILE A 272 3.65 13.51 17.50
N LEU A 273 3.13 13.29 18.72
CA LEU A 273 1.84 13.82 19.15
C LEU A 273 2.11 14.80 20.31
N LYS A 274 1.45 15.95 20.27
CA LYS A 274 1.61 17.02 21.28
C LYS A 274 0.23 17.44 21.76
N ASP A 275 -0.02 17.28 23.06
CA ASP A 275 -1.23 17.73 23.77
C ASP A 275 -2.55 17.32 23.07
N LEU A 276 -2.58 16.10 22.47
CA LEU A 276 -3.74 15.61 21.74
C LEU A 276 -4.85 15.23 22.73
N SER A 277 -5.98 15.93 22.64
CA SER A 277 -7.22 15.54 23.30
C SER A 277 -8.25 15.14 22.25
N TRP A 278 -8.77 13.92 22.35
CA TRP A 278 -9.67 13.35 21.36
C TRP A 278 -10.59 12.33 21.99
N THR A 279 -11.89 12.43 21.68
CA THR A 279 -12.89 11.49 22.14
C THR A 279 -13.62 10.94 20.91
N VAL A 280 -13.84 9.64 20.89
CA VAL A 280 -14.62 8.93 19.87
C VAL A 280 -15.75 8.20 20.57
N MET A 281 -16.98 8.52 20.16
CA MET A 281 -18.17 7.89 20.69
C MET A 281 -18.50 6.62 19.91
N ASN A 282 -19.22 5.72 20.54
CA ASN A 282 -19.71 4.50 19.89
C ASN A 282 -20.66 4.86 18.73
N GLY A 283 -20.43 4.29 17.55
CA GLY A 283 -21.21 4.55 16.34
C GLY A 283 -20.72 5.73 15.49
N GLU A 284 -19.68 6.46 15.89
CA GLU A 284 -19.08 7.52 15.07
C GLU A 284 -18.14 6.95 14.01
N HIS A 285 -18.08 7.63 12.86
CA HIS A 285 -17.26 7.22 11.72
C HIS A 285 -16.24 8.30 11.38
N TRP A 286 -15.00 8.05 11.74
CA TRP A 286 -13.91 9.01 11.66
C TRP A 286 -12.98 8.74 10.48
N VAL A 287 -12.59 9.81 9.78
CA VAL A 287 -11.40 9.77 8.92
C VAL A 287 -10.24 10.53 9.54
N LEU A 288 -9.08 9.90 9.56
CA LEU A 288 -7.82 10.49 10.01
C LEU A 288 -7.00 10.89 8.78
N SER A 289 -6.62 12.15 8.70
CA SER A 289 -5.80 12.67 7.60
C SER A 289 -4.56 13.41 8.11
N GLY A 290 -3.62 13.69 7.22
CA GLY A 290 -2.40 14.43 7.53
C GLY A 290 -1.24 13.95 6.66
N GLN A 291 -0.19 14.77 6.58
CA GLN A 291 1.03 14.44 5.84
C GLN A 291 1.70 13.16 6.35
N ASN A 292 2.57 12.56 5.53
CA ASN A 292 3.40 11.44 5.99
C ASN A 292 4.30 11.89 7.14
N GLY A 293 4.30 11.08 8.22
CA GLY A 293 5.01 11.40 9.44
C GLY A 293 4.30 12.36 10.40
N ALA A 294 3.02 12.70 10.17
CA ALA A 294 2.18 13.49 11.09
C ALA A 294 1.70 12.71 12.33
N GLY A 295 2.04 11.41 12.45
CA GLY A 295 1.68 10.62 13.62
C GLY A 295 0.42 9.77 13.49
N LYS A 296 -0.16 9.61 12.29
CA LYS A 296 -1.36 8.79 12.06
C LYS A 296 -1.20 7.35 12.57
N SER A 297 -0.16 6.65 12.12
CA SER A 297 0.10 5.26 12.56
C SER A 297 0.47 5.19 14.06
N THR A 298 1.10 6.24 14.61
CA THR A 298 1.35 6.33 16.06
C THR A 298 0.03 6.45 16.83
N LEU A 299 -0.89 7.29 16.36
CA LEU A 299 -2.22 7.42 16.98
C LEU A 299 -2.99 6.09 16.91
N LEU A 300 -3.01 5.43 15.75
CA LEU A 300 -3.66 4.13 15.63
C LEU A 300 -3.01 3.08 16.54
N SER A 301 -1.69 3.07 16.69
CA SER A 301 -1.00 2.13 17.60
C SER A 301 -1.36 2.35 19.08
N LEU A 302 -1.71 3.57 19.48
CA LEU A 302 -2.25 3.84 20.82
C LEU A 302 -3.65 3.24 20.98
N VAL A 303 -4.52 3.42 19.98
CA VAL A 303 -5.88 2.87 19.99
C VAL A 303 -5.87 1.33 19.93
N CYS A 304 -4.95 0.72 19.18
CA CYS A 304 -4.77 -0.73 19.11
C CYS A 304 -4.08 -1.32 20.36
N ALA A 305 -3.75 -0.49 21.35
CA ALA A 305 -2.99 -0.90 22.55
C ALA A 305 -1.60 -1.52 22.27
N ASP A 306 -1.02 -1.25 21.08
CA ASP A 306 0.29 -1.77 20.66
C ASP A 306 1.45 -0.84 21.04
N ASN A 307 1.17 0.41 21.39
CA ASN A 307 2.19 1.38 21.75
C ASN A 307 2.44 1.39 23.28
N PRO A 308 3.66 1.04 23.74
CA PRO A 308 3.96 0.99 25.16
C PRO A 308 3.87 2.33 25.87
N GLN A 309 4.02 3.47 25.16
CA GLN A 309 3.85 4.79 25.75
C GLN A 309 2.40 5.09 26.17
N SER A 310 1.42 4.26 25.72
CA SER A 310 0.03 4.39 26.13
C SER A 310 -0.17 4.28 27.64
N TYR A 311 0.69 3.52 28.33
CA TYR A 311 0.65 3.35 29.80
C TYR A 311 1.08 4.61 30.58
N ALA A 312 1.79 5.54 29.95
CA ALA A 312 2.22 6.79 30.54
C ALA A 312 1.31 7.98 30.18
N CYS A 313 0.22 7.72 29.44
CA CYS A 313 -0.70 8.72 28.94
C CYS A 313 -2.10 8.54 29.56
N ASP A 314 -2.85 9.62 29.64
CA ASP A 314 -4.27 9.59 30.03
C ASP A 314 -5.11 9.14 28.82
N ILE A 315 -5.26 7.82 28.69
CA ILE A 315 -5.99 7.14 27.61
C ILE A 315 -6.95 6.13 28.22
N ALA A 316 -8.20 6.18 27.80
CA ALA A 316 -9.18 5.11 28.03
C ALA A 316 -9.66 4.54 26.71
N LEU A 317 -9.76 3.21 26.62
CA LEU A 317 -10.27 2.47 25.46
C LEU A 317 -11.43 1.60 25.91
N PHE A 318 -12.58 1.72 25.24
CA PHE A 318 -13.81 1.02 25.60
C PHE A 318 -14.19 1.20 27.09
N GLY A 319 -13.95 2.40 27.65
CA GLY A 319 -14.17 2.71 29.05
C GLY A 319 -13.12 2.19 30.03
N MET A 320 -12.11 1.44 29.56
CA MET A 320 -10.99 0.92 30.37
C MET A 320 -9.81 1.90 30.31
N ALA A 321 -9.41 2.46 31.45
CA ALA A 321 -8.22 3.30 31.53
C ALA A 321 -6.96 2.45 31.34
N ARG A 322 -5.97 2.96 30.59
CA ARG A 322 -4.70 2.27 30.35
C ARG A 322 -3.85 2.24 31.63
N GLY A 323 -3.30 1.02 31.92
CA GLY A 323 -2.44 0.82 33.09
C GLY A 323 -3.17 0.51 34.39
N THR A 324 -4.45 0.14 34.35
CA THR A 324 -5.24 -0.24 35.52
C THR A 324 -5.34 -1.76 35.73
N GLY A 325 -4.56 -2.55 34.98
CA GLY A 325 -4.54 -4.02 35.06
C GLY A 325 -5.27 -4.72 33.93
N GLU A 326 -5.78 -3.97 32.95
CA GLU A 326 -6.42 -4.51 31.76
C GLU A 326 -5.43 -5.28 30.87
N SER A 327 -5.90 -6.36 30.27
CA SER A 327 -5.13 -7.06 29.24
C SER A 327 -5.25 -6.35 27.89
N ILE A 328 -4.18 -6.37 27.09
CA ILE A 328 -4.25 -5.89 25.69
C ILE A 328 -5.30 -6.69 24.89
N TRP A 329 -5.55 -7.93 25.25
CA TRP A 329 -6.55 -8.79 24.61
C TRP A 329 -7.98 -8.37 24.91
N ASP A 330 -8.23 -7.78 26.10
CA ASP A 330 -9.54 -7.20 26.44
C ASP A 330 -9.90 -6.02 25.54
N ILE A 331 -8.89 -5.30 25.06
CA ILE A 331 -9.06 -4.20 24.10
C ILE A 331 -9.13 -4.76 22.68
N LYS A 332 -8.19 -5.62 22.28
CA LYS A 332 -8.08 -6.10 20.91
C LYS A 332 -9.29 -6.93 20.45
N ARG A 333 -9.98 -7.62 21.35
CA ARG A 333 -11.19 -8.37 21.00
C ARG A 333 -12.29 -7.48 20.37
N HIS A 334 -12.32 -6.19 20.70
CA HIS A 334 -13.29 -5.23 20.16
C HIS A 334 -12.85 -4.58 18.84
N ILE A 335 -11.61 -4.76 18.41
CA ILE A 335 -11.01 -4.05 17.29
C ILE A 335 -10.80 -4.96 16.09
N GLY A 336 -11.37 -4.63 14.94
CA GLY A 336 -10.96 -5.15 13.64
C GLY A 336 -9.90 -4.23 13.04
N TYR A 337 -8.72 -4.77 12.71
CA TYR A 337 -7.61 -3.95 12.26
C TYR A 337 -6.99 -4.44 10.95
N VAL A 338 -6.76 -3.50 10.03
CA VAL A 338 -5.95 -3.71 8.85
C VAL A 338 -5.01 -2.53 8.61
N SER A 339 -3.77 -2.82 8.24
CA SER A 339 -2.75 -1.83 7.87
C SER A 339 -1.85 -2.32 6.74
N PRO A 340 -1.11 -1.43 6.08
CA PRO A 340 -0.06 -1.83 5.14
C PRO A 340 1.03 -2.67 5.78
N GLU A 341 1.33 -2.44 7.06
CA GLU A 341 2.33 -3.20 7.83
C GLU A 341 1.90 -4.64 8.06
N MET A 342 0.61 -4.87 8.29
CA MET A 342 0.06 -6.22 8.42
C MET A 342 0.22 -7.02 7.13
N HIS A 343 0.04 -6.40 5.96
CA HIS A 343 0.28 -7.06 4.67
C HIS A 343 1.73 -7.57 4.54
N ARG A 344 2.69 -6.80 5.05
CA ARG A 344 4.11 -7.18 5.06
C ARG A 344 4.44 -8.27 6.08
N ALA A 345 3.66 -8.37 7.15
CA ALA A 345 3.89 -9.34 8.22
C ALA A 345 3.55 -10.78 7.82
N TYR A 346 2.61 -10.99 6.88
CA TYR A 346 2.27 -12.32 6.39
C TYR A 346 3.27 -12.80 5.33
N GLN A 347 4.39 -13.37 5.81
CA GLN A 347 5.46 -13.92 4.96
C GLN A 347 5.39 -15.44 4.80
N ARG A 348 4.52 -16.11 5.56
CA ARG A 348 4.36 -17.58 5.52
C ARG A 348 3.36 -17.97 4.43
N ASP A 349 3.61 -19.12 3.83
CA ASP A 349 2.77 -19.72 2.79
C ASP A 349 1.53 -20.38 3.41
N LEU A 350 0.54 -19.58 3.79
CA LEU A 350 -0.70 -20.01 4.41
C LEU A 350 -1.86 -19.91 3.42
N PRO A 351 -2.85 -20.84 3.50
CA PRO A 351 -4.11 -20.70 2.78
C PRO A 351 -4.85 -19.40 3.14
N ALA A 352 -5.52 -18.79 2.16
CA ALA A 352 -6.24 -17.53 2.35
C ALA A 352 -7.24 -17.58 3.51
N ILE A 353 -7.99 -18.68 3.65
CA ILE A 353 -8.96 -18.84 4.74
C ILE A 353 -8.31 -18.82 6.13
N GLN A 354 -7.08 -19.32 6.25
CA GLN A 354 -6.35 -19.29 7.53
C GLN A 354 -5.90 -17.88 7.89
N ILE A 355 -5.60 -17.04 6.89
CA ILE A 355 -5.33 -15.62 7.12
C ILE A 355 -6.57 -14.93 7.66
N VAL A 356 -7.75 -15.17 7.06
CA VAL A 356 -9.02 -14.61 7.55
C VAL A 356 -9.31 -15.10 8.97
N ALA A 357 -9.18 -16.39 9.22
CA ALA A 357 -9.44 -17.01 10.53
C ALA A 357 -8.51 -16.50 11.64
N SER A 358 -7.28 -16.07 11.29
CA SER A 358 -6.36 -15.47 12.28
C SER A 358 -6.90 -14.17 12.87
N GLY A 359 -7.86 -13.51 12.20
CA GLY A 359 -8.58 -12.34 12.71
C GLY A 359 -9.46 -12.61 13.91
N LEU A 360 -9.95 -13.84 14.06
CA LEU A 360 -10.76 -14.24 15.23
C LEU A 360 -9.96 -14.20 16.55
N LYS A 361 -8.63 -14.36 16.46
CA LYS A 361 -7.71 -14.42 17.60
C LYS A 361 -6.69 -13.27 17.62
N ASP A 362 -6.83 -12.29 16.75
CA ASP A 362 -5.92 -11.14 16.60
C ASP A 362 -4.43 -11.49 16.44
N SER A 363 -4.15 -12.66 15.88
CA SER A 363 -2.78 -13.16 15.70
C SER A 363 -2.30 -12.98 14.26
N ILE A 364 -0.96 -12.84 14.09
CA ILE A 364 -0.31 -12.95 12.78
C ILE A 364 0.07 -14.43 12.61
N GLY A 365 -0.78 -15.15 11.87
CA GLY A 365 -0.71 -16.61 11.75
C GLY A 365 -1.76 -17.32 12.60
N LEU A 366 -1.97 -18.59 12.30
CA LEU A 366 -3.00 -19.41 12.95
C LEU A 366 -2.34 -20.33 13.96
N TYR A 367 -2.51 -20.07 15.26
CA TYR A 367 -1.96 -20.86 16.36
C TYR A 367 -2.97 -21.86 16.94
N ALA A 368 -4.27 -21.64 16.71
CA ALA A 368 -5.34 -22.54 17.09
C ALA A 368 -6.20 -22.85 15.88
N LYS A 369 -6.54 -24.11 15.68
CA LYS A 369 -7.39 -24.53 14.55
C LYS A 369 -8.81 -24.02 14.78
N PRO A 370 -9.40 -23.25 13.85
CA PRO A 370 -10.79 -22.82 13.95
C PRO A 370 -11.77 -24.01 13.96
N ASN A 371 -12.88 -23.85 14.65
CA ASN A 371 -13.98 -24.81 14.58
C ASN A 371 -14.78 -24.65 13.27
N PRO A 372 -15.69 -25.57 12.91
CA PRO A 372 -16.47 -25.49 11.67
C PRO A 372 -17.27 -24.19 11.53
N GLU A 373 -17.89 -23.71 12.61
CA GLU A 373 -18.69 -22.48 12.62
C GLU A 373 -17.82 -21.24 12.36
N GLU A 374 -16.63 -21.19 12.97
CA GLU A 374 -15.64 -20.14 12.73
C GLU A 374 -15.18 -20.13 11.25
N TYR A 375 -15.03 -21.31 10.63
CA TYR A 375 -14.72 -21.41 9.20
C TYR A 375 -15.89 -20.92 8.32
N ASP A 376 -17.14 -21.14 8.71
CA ASP A 376 -18.31 -20.66 7.97
C ASP A 376 -18.38 -19.12 7.99
N VAL A 377 -18.08 -18.51 9.13
CA VAL A 377 -17.94 -17.04 9.21
C VAL A 377 -16.80 -16.53 8.33
N CYS A 378 -15.66 -17.24 8.28
CA CYS A 378 -14.57 -16.89 7.37
C CYS A 378 -14.99 -16.95 5.90
N ARG A 379 -15.69 -18.03 5.48
CA ARG A 379 -16.20 -18.19 4.13
C ARG A 379 -17.21 -17.11 3.76
N PHE A 380 -18.10 -16.75 4.70
CA PHE A 380 -19.05 -15.66 4.53
C PHE A 380 -18.33 -14.35 4.16
N TRP A 381 -17.36 -13.91 4.96
CA TRP A 381 -16.63 -12.69 4.67
C TRP A 381 -15.77 -12.77 3.41
N MET A 382 -15.20 -13.94 3.11
CA MET A 382 -14.52 -14.14 1.84
C MET A 382 -15.47 -14.02 0.65
N ASP A 383 -16.70 -14.56 0.74
CA ASP A 383 -17.71 -14.41 -0.33
C ASP A 383 -18.18 -12.96 -0.48
N ILE A 384 -18.38 -12.23 0.63
CA ILE A 384 -18.71 -10.79 0.62
C ILE A 384 -17.68 -10.01 -0.19
N PHE A 385 -16.39 -10.26 0.02
CA PHE A 385 -15.30 -9.60 -0.70
C PHE A 385 -14.96 -10.22 -2.07
N GLY A 386 -15.81 -11.10 -2.60
CA GLY A 386 -15.62 -11.70 -3.94
C GLY A 386 -14.44 -12.68 -4.02
N LEU A 387 -14.05 -13.31 -2.90
CA LEU A 387 -12.93 -14.23 -2.80
C LEU A 387 -13.35 -15.70 -2.76
N LYS A 388 -14.61 -15.99 -3.11
CA LYS A 388 -15.15 -17.36 -3.17
C LYS A 388 -14.33 -18.21 -4.12
N GLY A 389 -13.95 -19.41 -3.67
CA GLY A 389 -13.10 -20.33 -4.43
C GLY A 389 -11.59 -20.13 -4.23
N LEU A 390 -11.18 -19.09 -3.46
CA LEU A 390 -9.77 -18.83 -3.16
C LEU A 390 -9.35 -19.31 -1.77
N GLU A 391 -10.23 -20.00 -1.03
CA GLU A 391 -10.06 -20.37 0.38
C GLU A 391 -8.77 -21.14 0.63
N ASN A 392 -8.48 -22.10 -0.26
CA ASN A 392 -7.30 -22.97 -0.17
C ASN A 392 -6.09 -22.47 -0.97
N HIS A 393 -6.21 -21.33 -1.66
CA HIS A 393 -5.09 -20.77 -2.38
C HIS A 393 -4.08 -20.16 -1.41
N THR A 394 -2.82 -20.37 -1.71
CA THR A 394 -1.72 -19.79 -0.97
C THR A 394 -1.73 -18.27 -1.04
N PHE A 395 -1.74 -17.58 0.10
CA PHE A 395 -1.82 -16.14 0.19
C PHE A 395 -0.75 -15.42 -0.63
N LEU A 396 0.49 -15.89 -0.58
CA LEU A 396 1.62 -15.26 -1.28
C LEU A 396 1.56 -15.39 -2.81
N LYS A 397 0.77 -16.36 -3.33
CA LYS A 397 0.56 -16.54 -4.79
C LYS A 397 -0.61 -15.75 -5.35
N LEU A 398 -1.43 -15.15 -4.49
CA LEU A 398 -2.54 -14.31 -4.89
C LEU A 398 -2.06 -12.93 -5.36
N SER A 399 -2.86 -12.27 -6.18
CA SER A 399 -2.59 -10.89 -6.58
C SER A 399 -2.59 -9.96 -5.35
N SER A 400 -1.87 -8.84 -5.43
CA SER A 400 -1.81 -7.86 -4.34
C SER A 400 -3.18 -7.34 -3.92
N GLY A 401 -4.11 -7.17 -4.89
CA GLY A 401 -5.49 -6.80 -4.61
C GLY A 401 -6.26 -7.88 -3.86
N GLN A 402 -6.15 -9.14 -4.27
CA GLN A 402 -6.76 -10.28 -3.56
C GLN A 402 -6.20 -10.41 -2.14
N GLN A 403 -4.88 -10.28 -1.98
CA GLN A 403 -4.25 -10.28 -0.66
C GLN A 403 -4.83 -9.17 0.23
N ARG A 404 -5.04 -7.98 -0.32
CA ARG A 404 -5.63 -6.85 0.41
C ARG A 404 -7.07 -7.12 0.84
N LEU A 405 -7.90 -7.67 -0.06
CA LEU A 405 -9.27 -8.06 0.25
C LEU A 405 -9.35 -9.15 1.32
N ILE A 406 -8.41 -10.11 1.32
CA ILE A 406 -8.30 -11.14 2.38
C ILE A 406 -8.01 -10.48 3.74
N LEU A 407 -7.10 -9.51 3.79
CA LEU A 407 -6.80 -8.78 5.02
C LEU A 407 -7.99 -7.91 5.49
N LEU A 408 -8.77 -7.37 4.54
CA LEU A 408 -10.04 -6.73 4.89
C LEU A 408 -11.00 -7.75 5.49
N ALA A 409 -11.27 -8.88 4.83
CA ALA A 409 -12.13 -9.94 5.37
C ALA A 409 -11.68 -10.37 6.78
N ARG A 410 -10.36 -10.45 7.01
CA ARG A 410 -9.79 -10.72 8.33
C ARG A 410 -10.17 -9.68 9.39
N ALA A 411 -10.27 -8.39 9.03
CA ALA A 411 -10.65 -7.35 9.99
C ALA A 411 -12.13 -7.43 10.38
N PHE A 412 -12.99 -7.92 9.48
CA PHE A 412 -14.41 -8.04 9.71
C PHE A 412 -14.85 -9.35 10.40
N VAL A 413 -14.03 -10.40 10.34
CA VAL A 413 -14.43 -11.77 10.69
C VAL A 413 -14.96 -11.95 12.11
N LYS A 414 -14.51 -11.16 13.07
CA LYS A 414 -14.96 -11.22 14.47
C LYS A 414 -16.11 -10.27 14.78
N ASP A 415 -16.64 -9.57 13.79
CA ASP A 415 -17.72 -8.58 13.93
C ASP A 415 -17.39 -7.46 14.93
N PRO A 416 -16.27 -6.74 14.76
CA PRO A 416 -15.75 -5.81 15.75
C PRO A 416 -16.69 -4.63 16.00
N GLU A 417 -16.60 -4.00 17.18
CA GLU A 417 -17.25 -2.73 17.50
C GLU A 417 -16.50 -1.54 16.90
N LEU A 418 -15.18 -1.62 16.89
CA LEU A 418 -14.31 -0.62 16.28
C LEU A 418 -13.55 -1.22 15.11
N LEU A 419 -13.80 -0.72 13.93
CA LEU A 419 -13.08 -1.06 12.72
C LEU A 419 -12.01 -0.01 12.44
N ILE A 420 -10.75 -0.40 12.48
CA ILE A 420 -9.61 0.46 12.18
C ILE A 420 -9.01 0.06 10.84
N LEU A 421 -9.06 0.96 9.88
CA LEU A 421 -8.64 0.72 8.50
C LEU A 421 -7.56 1.74 8.11
N ASP A 422 -6.30 1.29 8.10
CA ASP A 422 -5.18 2.13 7.66
C ASP A 422 -4.91 1.88 6.17
N GLU A 423 -5.25 2.86 5.35
CA GLU A 423 -5.18 2.83 3.88
C GLU A 423 -5.81 1.57 3.27
N PRO A 424 -7.06 1.21 3.61
CA PRO A 424 -7.66 -0.08 3.25
C PRO A 424 -7.80 -0.31 1.75
N LEU A 425 -7.99 0.76 0.98
CA LEU A 425 -8.28 0.72 -0.46
C LEU A 425 -7.02 0.79 -1.32
N HIS A 426 -5.86 0.91 -0.67
CA HIS A 426 -4.58 1.03 -1.30
C HIS A 426 -4.21 -0.20 -2.16
N GLY A 427 -3.87 0.00 -3.43
CA GLY A 427 -3.50 -1.08 -4.36
C GLY A 427 -4.66 -1.89 -4.91
N LEU A 428 -5.91 -1.54 -4.60
CA LEU A 428 -7.10 -2.10 -5.23
C LEU A 428 -7.38 -1.41 -6.58
N ASP A 429 -7.85 -2.18 -7.54
CA ASP A 429 -8.44 -1.64 -8.76
C ASP A 429 -9.78 -0.94 -8.48
N ASN A 430 -10.34 -0.25 -9.46
CA ASN A 430 -11.54 0.55 -9.27
C ASN A 430 -12.74 -0.27 -8.78
N GLN A 431 -12.94 -1.48 -9.32
CA GLN A 431 -14.07 -2.33 -8.96
C GLN A 431 -13.93 -2.87 -7.52
N ASN A 432 -12.78 -3.41 -7.17
CA ASN A 432 -12.50 -3.93 -5.82
C ASN A 432 -12.50 -2.83 -4.77
N ARG A 433 -12.08 -1.60 -5.15
CA ARG A 433 -12.17 -0.44 -4.26
C ARG A 433 -13.61 -0.06 -3.98
N GLN A 434 -14.46 0.00 -5.01
CA GLN A 434 -15.86 0.31 -4.82
C GLN A 434 -16.56 -0.77 -3.99
N LEU A 435 -16.29 -2.06 -4.26
CA LEU A 435 -16.78 -3.16 -3.43
C LEU A 435 -16.38 -2.98 -1.96
N ALA A 436 -15.11 -2.69 -1.68
CA ALA A 436 -14.65 -2.50 -0.31
C ALA A 436 -15.33 -1.30 0.37
N LYS A 437 -15.54 -0.19 -0.35
CA LYS A 437 -16.30 0.97 0.16
C LYS A 437 -17.74 0.58 0.51
N ASP A 438 -18.45 -0.09 -0.40
CA ASP A 438 -19.84 -0.54 -0.20
C ASP A 438 -19.95 -1.47 1.02
N VAL A 439 -18.99 -2.38 1.20
CA VAL A 439 -18.94 -3.28 2.36
C VAL A 439 -18.73 -2.51 3.65
N ILE A 440 -17.77 -1.56 3.69
CA ILE A 440 -17.52 -0.71 4.86
C ILE A 440 -18.77 0.10 5.20
N GLU A 441 -19.39 0.75 4.23
CA GLU A 441 -20.61 1.55 4.43
C GLU A 441 -21.77 0.70 4.95
N THR A 442 -21.96 -0.49 4.38
CA THR A 442 -23.02 -1.41 4.81
C THR A 442 -22.77 -1.90 6.23
N PHE A 443 -21.54 -2.21 6.59
CA PHE A 443 -21.16 -2.62 7.93
C PHE A 443 -21.44 -1.49 8.95
N CYS A 444 -21.06 -0.26 8.61
CA CYS A 444 -21.26 0.93 9.46
C CYS A 444 -22.75 1.31 9.67
N LYS A 445 -23.68 0.83 8.81
CA LYS A 445 -25.11 1.00 9.03
C LYS A 445 -25.67 0.15 10.17
N ARG A 446 -24.90 -0.83 10.64
CA ARG A 446 -25.29 -1.64 11.80
C ARG A 446 -25.09 -0.85 13.09
N ASN A 447 -25.95 -1.12 14.08
CA ASN A 447 -25.90 -0.44 15.36
C ASN A 447 -24.55 -0.62 16.07
N ASN A 448 -24.05 0.43 16.69
CA ASN A 448 -22.84 0.43 17.52
C ASN A 448 -21.58 -0.02 16.76
N LYS A 449 -21.47 0.25 15.47
CA LYS A 449 -20.26 0.04 14.70
C LYS A 449 -19.51 1.35 14.51
N THR A 450 -18.32 1.44 15.07
CA THR A 450 -17.46 2.62 15.00
C THR A 450 -16.39 2.39 13.94
N LEU A 451 -16.05 3.41 13.16
CA LEU A 451 -15.03 3.36 12.12
C LEU A 451 -13.95 4.40 12.36
N MET A 452 -12.69 3.97 12.24
CA MET A 452 -11.54 4.85 12.07
C MET A 452 -10.82 4.49 10.78
N MET A 453 -10.83 5.38 9.79
CA MET A 453 -10.19 5.15 8.52
C MET A 453 -9.09 6.17 8.28
N VAL A 454 -7.91 5.71 7.87
CA VAL A 454 -6.86 6.56 7.32
C VAL A 454 -6.89 6.46 5.81
N SER A 455 -7.02 7.56 5.12
CA SER A 455 -6.78 7.66 3.67
C SER A 455 -6.26 9.04 3.30
N HIS A 456 -5.45 9.08 2.26
CA HIS A 456 -4.91 10.31 1.67
C HIS A 456 -5.84 10.90 0.59
N TYR A 457 -6.86 10.17 0.16
CA TYR A 457 -7.72 10.52 -0.96
C TYR A 457 -9.17 10.71 -0.50
N LYS A 458 -9.74 11.88 -0.78
CA LYS A 458 -11.14 12.18 -0.42
C LYS A 458 -12.15 11.30 -1.18
N ASP A 459 -11.84 10.89 -2.41
CA ASP A 459 -12.66 9.99 -3.22
C ASP A 459 -12.74 8.57 -2.64
N GLU A 460 -11.82 8.23 -1.75
CA GLU A 460 -11.80 6.96 -1.03
C GLU A 460 -12.67 6.94 0.22
N TYR A 461 -13.14 8.10 0.69
CA TYR A 461 -13.96 8.14 1.89
C TYR A 461 -15.31 7.48 1.65
N PRO A 462 -15.70 6.48 2.48
CA PRO A 462 -17.07 5.98 2.51
C PRO A 462 -18.06 7.10 2.84
N ALA A 463 -19.28 7.01 2.30
CA ALA A 463 -20.30 8.02 2.53
C ALA A 463 -20.78 8.10 4.00
N CYS A 464 -20.50 7.06 4.79
CA CYS A 464 -20.83 7.04 6.23
C CYS A 464 -19.91 7.92 7.08
N ILE A 465 -18.78 8.43 6.58
CA ILE A 465 -17.89 9.29 7.35
C ILE A 465 -18.59 10.57 7.77
N ASP A 466 -18.62 10.81 9.06
CA ASP A 466 -19.28 11.95 9.71
C ASP A 466 -18.31 12.85 10.51
N HIS A 467 -17.11 12.34 10.81
CA HIS A 467 -16.09 13.05 11.57
C HIS A 467 -14.72 13.04 10.89
N HIS A 468 -13.94 14.09 11.14
CA HIS A 468 -12.61 14.25 10.53
C HIS A 468 -11.58 14.77 11.54
N LEU A 469 -10.51 14.01 11.75
CA LEU A 469 -9.34 14.44 12.52
C LEU A 469 -8.15 14.67 11.56
N LYS A 470 -7.67 15.91 11.49
CA LYS A 470 -6.47 16.25 10.72
C LYS A 470 -5.27 16.39 11.66
N LEU A 471 -4.31 15.49 11.50
CA LEU A 471 -3.04 15.57 12.22
C LEU A 471 -2.05 16.46 11.48
N ILE A 472 -1.40 17.33 12.24
CA ILE A 472 -0.37 18.25 11.73
C ILE A 472 0.99 17.72 12.19
N ARG A 473 1.96 17.75 11.29
CA ARG A 473 3.33 17.36 11.63
C ARG A 473 3.93 18.38 12.58
N ASN A 474 4.37 17.93 13.75
CA ASN A 474 5.19 18.77 14.64
C ASN A 474 6.62 18.84 14.08
N GLU A 475 7.15 20.03 13.95
CA GLU A 475 8.52 20.30 13.50
C GLU A 475 9.55 19.88 14.56
#